data_af0ebd59cab3f5cfb2c45f110660873f
#
_entry.id   af0ebd59cab3f5cfb2c45f110660873f
#
_cell.length_a   1.000
_cell.length_b   1.000
_cell.length_c   1.000
_cell.angle_alpha   90.00
_cell.angle_beta   90.00
_cell.angle_gamma   90.00
#
_symmetry.space_group_name_H-M   'P 1'
#
loop_
_entity.id
_entity.type
_entity.pdbx_description
1 polymer ?
#
loop_
_entity_poly.entity_id
_entity_poly.type
_entity_poly.pdbx_seq_one_letter_code
_entity_poly.pdbx_strand_id
1 'polypeptide(L)'
;WMVVWVERRRAIGLVELGPHKDGRDYEVSYQFLPSAWGHGLAREAVAVVLKNALSSAGLSKVIAETQSANTASCRLLRSLGMVEQKRVERYGAEQIIFSTR
;
A
#
# COMPACT_ATOMS: atom_id res chain seq x y z
N TRP A 1 5.79 -12.32 5.33
CA TRP A 1 4.35 -12.17 5.08
C TRP A 1 3.65 -11.49 6.24
N MET A 2 2.91 -10.47 5.93
CA MET A 2 2.01 -9.87 6.92
C MET A 2 0.68 -9.58 6.24
N VAL A 3 -0.40 -10.10 6.79
CA VAL A 3 -1.76 -9.86 6.29
C VAL A 3 -2.56 -9.28 7.44
N VAL A 4 -3.20 -8.16 7.19
CA VAL A 4 -4.03 -7.50 8.19
C VAL A 4 -5.44 -7.33 7.64
N TRP A 5 -6.42 -7.92 8.31
CA TRP A 5 -7.82 -7.69 8.05
C TRP A 5 -8.27 -6.49 8.86
N VAL A 6 -8.86 -5.53 8.18
CA VAL A 6 -9.45 -4.37 8.84
C VAL A 6 -10.91 -4.66 9.05
N GLU A 7 -11.32 -4.72 10.31
CA GLU A 7 -12.70 -5.04 10.67
C GLU A 7 -13.30 -3.94 11.53
N ARG A 8 -14.58 -3.69 11.30
CA ARG A 8 -15.38 -2.83 12.13
C ARG A 8 -16.82 -3.30 11.98
N ARG A 9 -17.21 -4.33 12.76
CA ARG A 9 -18.45 -5.09 12.66
C ARG A 9 -18.46 -6.05 11.46
N ARG A 10 -17.70 -5.77 10.44
CA ARG A 10 -17.51 -6.64 9.27
C ARG A 10 -16.17 -6.29 8.63
N ALA A 11 -15.63 -7.22 7.89
CA ALA A 11 -14.38 -6.98 7.17
C ALA A 11 -14.60 -5.87 6.13
N ILE A 12 -13.77 -4.84 6.16
CA ILE A 12 -13.85 -3.71 5.25
C ILE A 12 -12.65 -3.64 4.31
N GLY A 13 -11.65 -4.45 4.55
CA GLY A 13 -10.49 -4.47 3.68
C GLY A 13 -9.41 -5.42 4.14
N LEU A 14 -8.39 -5.51 3.33
CA LEU A 14 -7.22 -6.36 3.55
C LEU A 14 -5.96 -5.58 3.19
N VAL A 15 -4.96 -5.63 4.07
CA VAL A 15 -3.63 -5.10 3.79
C VAL A 15 -2.63 -6.23 3.87
N GLU A 16 -1.78 -6.35 2.86
CA GLU A 16 -0.85 -7.45 2.73
C GLU A 16 0.56 -6.92 2.47
N LEU A 17 1.56 -7.51 3.13
CA LEU A 17 2.96 -7.25 2.88
C LEU A 17 3.57 -8.51 2.28
N GLY A 18 4.19 -8.40 1.12
CA GLY A 18 4.82 -9.53 0.46
C GLY A 18 5.81 -9.08 -0.59
N PRO A 19 6.51 -10.03 -1.24
CA PRO A 19 7.46 -9.68 -2.27
C PRO A 19 6.76 -9.07 -3.49
N HIS A 20 7.36 -8.00 -4.01
CA HIS A 20 6.90 -7.39 -5.25
C HIS A 20 7.22 -8.30 -6.44
N LYS A 21 6.43 -8.20 -7.50
CA LYS A 21 6.59 -9.02 -8.69
C LYS A 21 7.94 -8.84 -9.41
N ASP A 22 8.66 -7.75 -9.14
CA ASP A 22 10.01 -7.56 -9.70
C ASP A 22 11.07 -8.38 -8.98
N GLY A 23 10.72 -9.00 -7.84
CA GLY A 23 11.59 -9.89 -7.09
C GLY A 23 12.64 -9.21 -6.24
N ARG A 24 12.64 -7.88 -6.16
CA ARG A 24 13.67 -7.11 -5.43
C ARG A 24 13.21 -6.54 -4.11
N ASP A 25 12.00 -6.00 -4.10
CA ASP A 25 11.49 -5.25 -2.95
C ASP A 25 10.29 -5.92 -2.34
N TYR A 26 10.02 -5.60 -1.08
CA TYR A 26 8.75 -5.95 -0.46
C TYR A 26 7.74 -4.86 -0.77
N GLU A 27 6.52 -5.30 -0.99
CA GLU A 27 5.41 -4.45 -1.40
C GLU A 27 4.28 -4.51 -0.39
N VAL A 28 3.73 -3.35 -0.03
CA VAL A 28 2.43 -3.30 0.64
C VAL A 28 1.35 -3.19 -0.43
N SER A 29 0.37 -4.08 -0.37
CA SER A 29 -0.80 -4.04 -1.24
C SER A 29 -2.05 -4.06 -0.38
N TYR A 30 -3.14 -3.54 -0.91
CA TYR A 30 -4.35 -3.41 -0.12
C TYR A 30 -5.59 -3.36 -1.01
N GLN A 31 -6.69 -3.81 -0.42
CA GLN A 31 -8.01 -3.74 -1.03
C GLN A 31 -8.99 -3.32 0.06
N PHE A 32 -9.79 -2.32 -0.23
CA PHE A 32 -10.79 -1.83 0.71
C PHE A 32 -12.13 -1.70 0.02
N LEU A 33 -13.21 -1.97 0.75
CA LEU A 33 -14.55 -1.67 0.26
C LEU A 33 -14.65 -0.15 0.07
N PRO A 34 -15.43 0.31 -0.92
CA PRO A 34 -15.58 1.74 -1.18
C PRO A 34 -15.97 2.55 0.06
N SER A 35 -16.75 1.96 0.95
CA SER A 35 -17.18 2.62 2.19
C SER A 35 -16.05 2.92 3.16
N ALA A 36 -14.89 2.27 3.01
CA ALA A 36 -13.74 2.50 3.88
C ALA A 36 -12.91 3.71 3.44
N TRP A 37 -13.03 4.12 2.18
CA TRP A 37 -12.31 5.26 1.66
C TRP A 37 -12.92 6.57 2.17
N GLY A 38 -12.07 7.55 2.47
CA GLY A 38 -12.54 8.85 2.94
C GLY A 38 -12.78 8.94 4.44
N HIS A 39 -12.64 7.85 5.17
CA HIS A 39 -12.84 7.82 6.62
C HIS A 39 -11.55 7.61 7.40
N GLY A 40 -10.41 7.61 6.72
CA GLY A 40 -9.11 7.43 7.37
C GLY A 40 -8.78 5.99 7.75
N LEU A 41 -9.69 5.05 7.58
CA LEU A 41 -9.47 3.66 7.99
C LEU A 41 -8.42 2.96 7.12
N ALA A 42 -8.47 3.18 5.81
CA ALA A 42 -7.49 2.62 4.89
C ALA A 42 -6.09 3.13 5.20
N ARG A 43 -5.97 4.45 5.41
CA ARG A 43 -4.69 5.07 5.75
C ARG A 43 -4.14 4.53 7.05
N GLU A 44 -4.98 4.39 8.05
CA GLU A 44 -4.59 3.88 9.37
C GLU A 44 -4.07 2.45 9.29
N ALA A 45 -4.78 1.59 8.57
CA ALA A 45 -4.39 0.19 8.41
C ALA A 45 -3.07 0.05 7.65
N VAL A 46 -2.90 0.78 6.56
CA VAL A 46 -1.64 0.74 5.78
C VAL A 46 -0.50 1.31 6.61
N ALA A 47 -0.73 2.38 7.37
CA ALA A 47 0.28 2.97 8.24
C ALA A 47 0.81 1.97 9.27
N VAL A 48 -0.07 1.17 9.87
CA VAL A 48 0.32 0.14 10.85
C VAL A 48 1.22 -0.90 10.20
N VAL A 49 0.85 -1.39 9.02
CA VAL A 49 1.64 -2.40 8.30
C VAL A 49 3.00 -1.85 7.92
N LEU A 50 3.06 -0.61 7.40
CA LEU A 50 4.34 0.03 7.05
C LEU A 50 5.24 0.19 8.27
N LYS A 51 4.69 0.66 9.38
CA LYS A 51 5.45 0.85 10.61
C LYS A 51 6.05 -0.48 11.07
N ASN A 52 5.26 -1.54 11.08
CA ASN A 52 5.74 -2.86 11.49
C ASN A 52 6.78 -3.41 10.52
N ALA A 53 6.62 -3.20 9.23
CA ALA A 53 7.57 -3.65 8.22
C ALA A 53 8.94 -3.00 8.41
N LEU A 54 8.95 -1.70 8.64
CA LEU A 54 10.20 -0.94 8.76
C LEU A 54 10.87 -1.10 10.12
N SER A 55 10.10 -1.34 11.19
CA SER A 55 10.66 -1.50 12.52
C SER A 55 10.86 -2.97 12.91
N SER A 56 9.77 -3.72 13.06
CA SER A 56 9.82 -5.09 13.60
C SER A 56 10.35 -6.10 12.60
N ALA A 57 10.00 -5.97 11.32
CA ALA A 57 10.49 -6.87 10.28
C ALA A 57 11.88 -6.45 9.76
N GLY A 58 12.36 -5.26 10.13
CA GLY A 58 13.70 -4.80 9.79
C GLY A 58 13.91 -4.47 8.32
N LEU A 59 12.85 -4.25 7.56
CA LEU A 59 12.97 -3.88 6.16
C LEU A 59 13.46 -2.44 6.03
N SER A 60 14.42 -2.21 5.16
CA SER A 60 14.95 -0.87 4.94
C SER A 60 14.08 -0.05 3.98
N LYS A 61 13.22 -0.73 3.24
CA LYS A 61 12.42 -0.11 2.18
C LYS A 61 11.18 -0.95 1.93
N VAL A 62 10.06 -0.27 1.72
CA VAL A 62 8.81 -0.89 1.28
C VAL A 62 8.28 -0.08 0.12
N ILE A 63 7.78 -0.75 -0.90
CA ILE A 63 7.17 -0.09 -2.06
C ILE A 63 5.69 -0.39 -2.13
N ALA A 64 4.98 0.38 -2.94
CA ALA A 64 3.58 0.14 -3.27
C ALA A 64 3.36 0.53 -4.72
N GLU A 65 2.73 -0.35 -5.48
CA GLU A 65 2.41 -0.09 -6.88
C GLU A 65 0.90 0.13 -7.01
N THR A 66 0.51 1.22 -7.66
CA THR A 66 -0.91 1.51 -7.91
C THR A 66 -1.06 2.17 -9.28
N GLN A 67 -2.24 2.03 -9.88
CA GLN A 67 -2.52 2.70 -11.15
C GLN A 67 -2.51 4.22 -10.93
N SER A 68 -1.91 4.96 -11.86
CA SER A 68 -1.88 6.42 -11.77
C SER A 68 -3.28 7.03 -11.78
N ALA A 69 -4.23 6.36 -12.41
CA ALA A 69 -5.62 6.79 -12.44
C ALA A 69 -6.35 6.60 -11.09
N ASN A 70 -5.80 5.79 -10.19
CA ASN A 70 -6.39 5.57 -8.87
C ASN A 70 -5.99 6.69 -7.93
N THR A 71 -6.71 7.80 -8.00
CA THR A 71 -6.42 9.02 -7.24
C THR A 71 -6.46 8.79 -5.74
N ALA A 72 -7.43 8.01 -5.26
CA ALA A 72 -7.56 7.74 -3.82
C ALA A 72 -6.33 6.99 -3.28
N SER A 73 -5.87 6.00 -4.02
CA SER A 73 -4.68 5.23 -3.64
C SER A 73 -3.42 6.11 -3.66
N CYS A 74 -3.25 6.92 -4.70
CA CYS A 74 -2.11 7.83 -4.79
C CYS A 74 -2.08 8.84 -3.64
N ARG A 75 -3.23 9.40 -3.28
CA ARG A 75 -3.33 10.32 -2.15
C ARG A 75 -2.97 9.64 -0.83
N LEU A 76 -3.46 8.42 -0.65
CA LEU A 76 -3.18 7.65 0.56
C LEU A 76 -1.68 7.44 0.72
N LEU A 77 -1.02 6.98 -0.32
CA LEU A 77 0.42 6.69 -0.26
C LEU A 77 1.24 7.96 -0.02
N ARG A 78 0.89 9.06 -0.68
CA ARG A 78 1.56 10.34 -0.46
C ARG A 78 1.34 10.85 0.97
N SER A 79 0.15 10.67 1.51
CA SER A 79 -0.15 11.09 2.89
C SER A 79 0.65 10.33 3.93
N LEU A 80 1.11 9.13 3.58
CA LEU A 80 1.97 8.31 4.46
C LEU A 80 3.46 8.62 4.29
N GLY A 81 3.79 9.63 3.47
CA GLY A 81 5.17 10.02 3.25
C GLY A 81 5.90 9.24 2.18
N MET A 82 5.20 8.35 1.47
CA MET A 82 5.81 7.64 0.37
C MET A 82 5.98 8.56 -0.84
N VAL A 83 7.07 8.37 -1.55
CA VAL A 83 7.41 9.20 -2.71
C VAL A 83 7.40 8.37 -3.98
N GLU A 84 7.05 9.00 -5.08
CA GLU A 84 7.06 8.36 -6.38
C GLU A 84 8.49 8.00 -6.75
N GLN A 85 8.72 6.72 -7.06
CA GLN A 85 10.02 6.22 -7.46
C GLN A 85 10.13 6.13 -8.98
N LYS A 86 9.15 5.52 -9.63
CA LYS A 86 9.10 5.39 -11.08
C LYS A 86 7.70 5.04 -11.53
N ARG A 87 7.49 5.13 -12.84
CA ARG A 87 6.24 4.70 -13.49
C ARG A 87 6.54 3.58 -14.45
N VAL A 88 5.65 2.62 -14.53
CA VAL A 88 5.76 1.49 -15.45
C VAL A 88 4.40 1.23 -16.07
N GLU A 89 4.38 0.57 -17.22
CA GLU A 89 3.11 0.16 -17.82
C GLU A 89 2.92 -1.33 -17.61
N ARG A 90 1.75 -1.69 -17.05
CA ARG A 90 1.35 -3.07 -16.83
C ARG A 90 -0.12 -3.22 -17.11
N TYR A 91 -0.48 -4.33 -17.74
CA TYR A 91 -1.88 -4.65 -18.00
C TYR A 91 -2.62 -3.54 -18.75
N GLY A 92 -1.89 -2.85 -19.65
CA GLY A 92 -2.47 -1.75 -20.43
C GLY A 92 -2.72 -0.46 -19.67
N ALA A 93 -2.16 -0.29 -18.47
CA ALA A 93 -2.36 0.90 -17.66
C ALA A 93 -1.04 1.38 -17.07
N GLU A 94 -0.91 2.70 -16.90
CA GLU A 94 0.24 3.28 -16.21
C GLU A 94 0.14 2.99 -14.72
N GLN A 95 1.23 2.48 -14.16
CA GLN A 95 1.36 2.22 -12.73
C GLN A 95 2.41 3.16 -12.16
N ILE A 96 2.21 3.62 -10.94
CA ILE A 96 3.19 4.38 -10.18
C ILE A 96 3.71 3.49 -9.07
N ILE A 97 5.03 3.42 -8.94
CA ILE A 97 5.67 2.73 -7.83
C ILE A 97 6.11 3.77 -6.83
N PHE A 98 5.50 3.75 -5.66
CA PHE A 98 5.86 4.59 -4.53
C PHE A 98 6.81 3.86 -3.60
N SER A 99 7.65 4.59 -2.90
CA SER A 99 8.64 4.02 -2.00
C SER A 99 8.73 4.82 -0.71
N THR A 100 9.06 4.12 0.37
CA THR A 100 9.29 4.75 1.68
C THR A 100 10.62 5.49 1.76
N ARG A 101 11.51 5.27 0.79
CA ARG A 101 12.82 5.95 0.78
C ARG A 101 13.11 6.55 -0.57
#